data_d6eeef1cdf9a8f1e07b3b4df143a9a7a
#
_entry.id   d6eeef1cdf9a8f1e07b3b4df143a9a7a
#
_cell.length_a   1.000
_cell.length_b   1.000
_cell.length_c   1.000
_cell.angle_alpha   90.00
_cell.angle_beta   90.00
_cell.angle_gamma   90.00
#
_symmetry.space_group_name_H-M   'P 1'
#
loop_
_entity.id
_entity.type
_entity.pdbx_description
1 polymer ?
#
loop_
_entity_poly.entity_id
_entity_poly.type
_entity_poly.pdbx_seq_one_letter_code
_entity_poly.pdbx_strand_id
1 'polypeptide(L)'
;MKKPPQPKRPSTQLTKTATSKVITKPPAVPCPRIIGIGASAGGLEALEQFLNAVPPASGMAFVIIQHMDPTHKGMMPELLQRTTEIKIMEAEDRTTVLPNCAYIIPPNKDMSILHGVLHLLEPTKIRGLRLPIDFFFRSLAQDQMAKSVGIILSGMGSDGCLGLRAIKEQVGLVLVQDPATAKFDGMPRSAIDAGLADIIAPVEELPKKLIAC
;
A
#
# COMPACT_ATOMS: atom_id res chain seq x y z
N MET A 1 -28.33 21.66 -86.43
CA MET A 1 -27.11 21.95 -85.64
C MET A 1 -27.01 20.92 -84.52
N LYS A 2 -26.07 19.96 -84.60
CA LYS A 2 -25.86 18.93 -83.67
C LYS A 2 -24.78 19.33 -82.64
N LYS A 3 -25.03 19.25 -81.35
CA LYS A 3 -24.13 19.62 -80.26
C LYS A 3 -23.06 18.52 -80.08
N PRO A 4 -21.76 18.89 -79.89
CA PRO A 4 -20.70 17.89 -79.74
C PRO A 4 -20.69 17.21 -78.38
N PRO A 5 -20.13 16.00 -78.30
CA PRO A 5 -20.13 15.19 -77.05
C PRO A 5 -19.03 15.67 -76.10
N GLN A 6 -19.34 15.70 -74.77
CA GLN A 6 -18.42 15.99 -73.68
C GLN A 6 -17.53 14.76 -73.37
N PRO A 7 -16.26 14.99 -72.98
CA PRO A 7 -15.35 13.90 -72.58
C PRO A 7 -15.61 13.38 -71.17
N LYS A 8 -15.63 12.06 -71.04
CA LYS A 8 -15.76 11.34 -69.76
C LYS A 8 -14.48 11.48 -68.95
N ARG A 9 -14.59 11.94 -67.67
CA ARG A 9 -13.47 11.96 -66.71
C ARG A 9 -13.22 10.53 -66.20
N PRO A 10 -11.95 10.11 -65.97
CA PRO A 10 -11.65 8.82 -65.37
C PRO A 10 -11.91 8.89 -63.84
N SER A 11 -12.64 7.90 -63.32
CA SER A 11 -12.86 7.69 -61.89
C SER A 11 -11.62 7.05 -61.27
N THR A 12 -10.85 7.83 -60.51
CA THR A 12 -9.77 7.31 -59.70
C THR A 12 -10.36 6.68 -58.42
N GLN A 13 -10.35 5.38 -58.35
CA GLN A 13 -10.67 4.62 -57.12
C GLN A 13 -9.47 4.77 -56.16
N LEU A 14 -9.65 5.53 -55.08
CA LEU A 14 -8.75 5.57 -53.92
C LEU A 14 -9.06 4.34 -53.02
N THR A 15 -8.24 3.32 -53.13
CA THR A 15 -8.19 2.22 -52.17
C THR A 15 -7.55 2.74 -50.87
N LYS A 16 -8.36 3.07 -49.87
CA LYS A 16 -7.90 3.34 -48.52
C LYS A 16 -7.67 2.03 -47.80
N THR A 17 -6.45 1.55 -47.79
CA THR A 17 -5.99 0.51 -46.86
C THR A 17 -5.81 1.16 -45.48
N ALA A 18 -6.82 1.12 -44.65
CA ALA A 18 -6.73 1.50 -43.23
C ALA A 18 -6.10 0.35 -42.47
N THR A 19 -4.80 0.41 -42.23
CA THR A 19 -4.11 -0.47 -41.26
C THR A 19 -4.53 -0.04 -39.85
N SER A 20 -5.52 -0.72 -39.28
CA SER A 20 -5.87 -0.54 -37.88
C SER A 20 -4.70 -1.07 -37.02
N LYS A 21 -3.94 -0.17 -36.41
CA LYS A 21 -3.02 -0.51 -35.32
C LYS A 21 -3.85 -1.08 -34.19
N VAL A 22 -3.77 -2.38 -33.99
CA VAL A 22 -4.26 -3.05 -32.77
C VAL A 22 -3.41 -2.49 -31.63
N ILE A 23 -3.98 -1.59 -30.84
CA ILE A 23 -3.40 -1.15 -29.57
C ILE A 23 -3.52 -2.34 -28.62
N THR A 24 -2.50 -3.16 -28.55
CA THR A 24 -2.41 -4.21 -27.53
C THR A 24 -2.30 -3.49 -26.18
N LYS A 25 -3.37 -3.57 -25.37
CA LYS A 25 -3.35 -3.14 -23.97
C LYS A 25 -2.20 -3.88 -23.30
N PRO A 26 -1.27 -3.19 -22.59
CA PRO A 26 -0.20 -3.87 -21.88
C PRO A 26 -0.83 -4.90 -20.93
N PRO A 27 -0.17 -6.05 -20.70
CA PRO A 27 -0.69 -7.06 -19.79
C PRO A 27 -0.98 -6.40 -18.46
N ALA A 28 -2.20 -6.60 -17.95
CA ALA A 28 -2.60 -6.07 -16.65
C ALA A 28 -1.66 -6.70 -15.60
N VAL A 29 -0.82 -5.88 -14.98
CA VAL A 29 -0.03 -6.31 -13.81
C VAL A 29 -1.07 -6.74 -12.77
N PRO A 30 -1.01 -7.98 -12.25
CA PRO A 30 -1.93 -8.39 -11.21
C PRO A 30 -1.88 -7.40 -10.07
N CYS A 31 -3.02 -6.84 -9.65
CA CYS A 31 -3.06 -5.96 -8.50
C CYS A 31 -2.63 -6.77 -7.27
N PRO A 32 -1.53 -6.42 -6.59
CA PRO A 32 -1.06 -7.18 -5.43
C PRO A 32 -2.06 -7.08 -4.28
N ARG A 33 -2.05 -8.06 -3.36
CA ARG A 33 -2.67 -7.87 -2.05
C ARG A 33 -1.87 -6.80 -1.30
N ILE A 34 -2.52 -5.70 -0.93
CA ILE A 34 -1.85 -4.56 -0.29
C ILE A 34 -2.06 -4.65 1.22
N ILE A 35 -0.95 -4.68 1.94
CA ILE A 35 -0.89 -4.81 3.39
C ILE A 35 -0.45 -3.48 4.00
N GLY A 36 -1.28 -2.86 4.83
CA GLY A 36 -0.91 -1.71 5.63
C GLY A 36 -0.26 -2.15 6.93
N ILE A 37 0.88 -1.56 7.29
CA ILE A 37 1.59 -1.83 8.54
C ILE A 37 1.74 -0.52 9.30
N GLY A 38 1.19 -0.47 10.51
CA GLY A 38 1.33 0.64 11.47
C GLY A 38 2.35 0.30 12.55
N ALA A 39 3.30 1.22 12.76
CA ALA A 39 4.33 1.09 13.79
C ALA A 39 4.70 2.47 14.37
N SER A 40 5.31 2.49 15.57
CA SER A 40 5.75 3.72 16.22
C SER A 40 7.03 3.47 17.03
N ALA A 41 7.05 3.75 18.31
CA ALA A 41 8.19 3.47 19.17
C ALA A 41 8.58 1.97 19.14
N GLY A 42 9.86 1.67 18.95
CA GLY A 42 10.33 0.29 18.75
C GLY A 42 9.94 -0.35 17.43
N GLY A 43 9.27 0.41 16.54
CA GLY A 43 8.74 -0.07 15.27
C GLY A 43 9.81 -0.48 14.27
N LEU A 44 10.96 0.17 14.24
CA LEU A 44 12.04 -0.18 13.32
C LEU A 44 12.49 -1.63 13.52
N GLU A 45 12.78 -2.02 14.76
CA GLU A 45 13.19 -3.38 15.11
C GLU A 45 12.10 -4.41 14.76
N ALA A 46 10.83 -4.11 15.03
CA ALA A 46 9.72 -4.96 14.65
C ALA A 46 9.55 -5.08 13.13
N LEU A 47 9.74 -3.99 12.37
CA LEU A 47 9.70 -3.98 10.91
C LEU A 47 10.84 -4.81 10.30
N GLU A 48 12.06 -4.72 10.85
CA GLU A 48 13.20 -5.53 10.43
C GLU A 48 12.90 -7.04 10.59
N GLN A 49 12.40 -7.45 11.75
CA GLN A 49 12.03 -8.84 12.02
C GLN A 49 10.88 -9.31 11.11
N PHE A 50 9.85 -8.48 10.92
CA PHE A 50 8.73 -8.79 10.03
C PHE A 50 9.19 -8.98 8.58
N LEU A 51 9.91 -7.99 8.03
CA LEU A 51 10.32 -8.01 6.62
C LEU A 51 11.34 -9.12 6.31
N ASN A 52 12.23 -9.43 7.27
CA ASN A 52 13.15 -10.57 7.14
C ASN A 52 12.43 -11.92 7.04
N ALA A 53 11.25 -12.05 7.65
CA ALA A 53 10.45 -13.27 7.61
C ALA A 53 9.50 -13.35 6.40
N VAL A 54 9.39 -12.29 5.58
CA VAL A 54 8.56 -12.28 4.36
C VAL A 54 9.31 -12.89 3.19
N PRO A 55 8.77 -13.91 2.49
CA PRO A 55 9.38 -14.44 1.27
C PRO A 55 9.49 -13.37 0.17
N PRO A 56 10.62 -13.25 -0.53
CA PRO A 56 10.85 -12.22 -1.55
C PRO A 56 9.82 -12.21 -2.70
N ALA A 57 9.30 -13.38 -3.05
CA ALA A 57 8.32 -13.57 -4.13
C ALA A 57 6.91 -13.84 -3.59
N SER A 58 6.52 -13.19 -2.51
CA SER A 58 5.20 -13.38 -1.87
C SER A 58 4.02 -12.90 -2.73
N GLY A 59 4.27 -12.06 -3.73
CA GLY A 59 3.24 -11.41 -4.54
C GLY A 59 2.52 -10.27 -3.81
N MET A 60 2.81 -10.04 -2.53
CA MET A 60 2.21 -8.99 -1.70
C MET A 60 2.96 -7.67 -1.85
N ALA A 61 2.28 -6.59 -1.50
CA ALA A 61 2.88 -5.27 -1.35
C ALA A 61 2.62 -4.74 0.06
N PHE A 62 3.60 -4.05 0.61
CA PHE A 62 3.52 -3.52 1.97
C PHE A 62 3.56 -2.00 1.95
N VAL A 63 2.69 -1.37 2.73
CA VAL A 63 2.69 0.08 2.92
C VAL A 63 2.86 0.36 4.41
N ILE A 64 4.00 0.94 4.76
CA ILE A 64 4.48 1.11 6.13
C ILE A 64 4.24 2.55 6.56
N ILE A 65 3.42 2.69 7.59
CA ILE A 65 3.12 3.96 8.26
C ILE A 65 3.83 3.96 9.61
N GLN A 66 4.94 4.66 9.66
CA GLN A 66 5.77 4.79 10.86
C GLN A 66 5.73 6.25 11.34
N HIS A 67 5.46 6.46 12.64
CA HIS A 67 5.67 7.77 13.24
C HIS A 67 7.17 8.08 13.27
N MET A 68 7.62 8.94 12.38
CA MET A 68 9.03 9.30 12.28
C MET A 68 9.32 10.66 12.91
N ASP A 69 10.49 10.78 13.54
CA ASP A 69 11.04 12.07 13.89
C ASP A 69 11.58 12.75 12.62
N PRO A 70 11.20 14.00 12.32
CA PRO A 70 11.66 14.73 11.13
C PRO A 70 13.18 14.90 11.04
N THR A 71 13.89 14.74 12.19
CA THR A 71 15.35 14.87 12.24
C THR A 71 16.08 13.66 11.64
N HIS A 72 15.42 12.51 11.48
CA HIS A 72 15.99 11.28 10.93
C HIS A 72 15.49 11.01 9.50
N LYS A 73 15.58 12.00 8.62
CA LYS A 73 15.17 11.87 7.21
C LYS A 73 16.01 10.83 6.47
N GLY A 74 15.33 9.94 5.72
CA GLY A 74 15.95 9.12 4.68
C GLY A 74 16.69 7.85 5.15
N MET A 75 16.86 7.61 6.44
CA MET A 75 17.64 6.45 6.90
C MET A 75 16.83 5.14 6.97
N MET A 76 15.52 5.21 7.17
CA MET A 76 14.69 4.03 7.37
C MET A 76 14.63 3.10 6.17
N PRO A 77 14.46 3.57 4.91
CA PRO A 77 14.49 2.69 3.75
C PRO A 77 15.82 1.93 3.64
N GLU A 78 16.95 2.60 3.86
CA GLU A 78 18.27 1.99 3.79
C GLU A 78 18.51 0.96 4.90
N LEU A 79 18.05 1.23 6.12
CA LEU A 79 18.13 0.30 7.24
C LEU A 79 17.33 -0.96 6.98
N LEU A 80 16.06 -0.81 6.60
CA LEU A 80 15.19 -1.96 6.30
C LEU A 80 15.66 -2.75 5.08
N GLN A 81 16.23 -2.08 4.05
CA GLN A 81 16.73 -2.78 2.87
C GLN A 81 17.86 -3.77 3.18
N ARG A 82 18.60 -3.59 4.28
CA ARG A 82 19.67 -4.50 4.70
C ARG A 82 19.16 -5.83 5.26
N THR A 83 17.89 -5.86 5.69
CA THR A 83 17.30 -7.03 6.37
C THR A 83 16.40 -7.87 5.47
N THR A 84 16.10 -7.42 4.25
CA THR A 84 15.18 -8.11 3.35
C THR A 84 15.57 -7.98 1.88
N GLU A 85 15.18 -8.99 1.07
CA GLU A 85 15.29 -8.93 -0.39
C GLU A 85 14.11 -8.20 -1.06
N ILE A 86 13.04 -7.89 -0.32
CA ILE A 86 11.93 -7.09 -0.82
C ILE A 86 12.44 -5.68 -1.09
N LYS A 87 12.07 -5.12 -2.25
CA LYS A 87 12.46 -3.75 -2.60
C LYS A 87 11.80 -2.74 -1.65
N ILE A 88 12.60 -2.00 -0.89
CA ILE A 88 12.14 -0.95 0.02
C ILE A 88 12.27 0.42 -0.67
N MET A 89 11.23 1.24 -0.58
CA MET A 89 11.20 2.58 -1.18
C MET A 89 10.48 3.55 -0.25
N GLU A 90 10.94 4.80 -0.22
CA GLU A 90 10.12 5.89 0.28
C GLU A 90 9.01 6.18 -0.72
N ALA A 91 7.77 6.36 -0.25
CA ALA A 91 6.63 6.60 -1.13
C ALA A 91 6.70 8.00 -1.75
N GLU A 92 6.46 8.08 -3.05
CA GLU A 92 6.27 9.34 -3.78
C GLU A 92 4.77 9.52 -4.10
N ASP A 93 4.35 10.78 -4.29
CA ASP A 93 2.97 11.05 -4.69
C ASP A 93 2.64 10.39 -6.03
N ARG A 94 1.43 9.81 -6.12
CA ARG A 94 0.93 9.06 -7.29
C ARG A 94 1.72 7.81 -7.65
N THR A 95 2.40 7.21 -6.69
CA THR A 95 3.08 5.91 -6.88
C THR A 95 2.08 4.76 -6.98
N THR A 96 2.10 4.03 -8.08
CA THR A 96 1.35 2.77 -8.21
C THR A 96 2.02 1.68 -7.39
N VAL A 97 1.25 0.99 -6.54
CA VAL A 97 1.74 -0.10 -5.69
C VAL A 97 2.01 -1.35 -6.53
N LEU A 98 3.24 -1.84 -6.47
CA LEU A 98 3.69 -3.03 -7.20
C LEU A 98 3.89 -4.22 -6.25
N PRO A 99 3.73 -5.47 -6.72
CA PRO A 99 3.99 -6.65 -5.91
C PRO A 99 5.47 -6.76 -5.51
N ASN A 100 5.73 -7.41 -4.39
CA ASN A 100 7.07 -7.63 -3.82
C ASN A 100 7.84 -6.33 -3.53
N CYS A 101 7.12 -5.28 -3.19
CA CYS A 101 7.66 -3.98 -2.81
C CYS A 101 7.10 -3.53 -1.47
N ALA A 102 7.89 -2.77 -0.72
CA ALA A 102 7.45 -2.08 0.49
C ALA A 102 7.66 -0.56 0.35
N TYR A 103 6.63 0.19 0.69
CA TYR A 103 6.58 1.64 0.58
C TYR A 103 6.50 2.24 1.97
N ILE A 104 7.41 3.15 2.30
CA ILE A 104 7.44 3.83 3.59
C ILE A 104 6.90 5.24 3.43
N ILE A 105 6.03 5.66 4.35
CA ILE A 105 5.54 7.04 4.37
C ILE A 105 6.71 8.02 4.58
N PRO A 106 6.83 9.10 3.76
CA PRO A 106 7.84 10.12 3.99
C PRO A 106 7.53 10.94 5.26
N PRO A 107 8.56 11.54 5.90
CA PRO A 107 8.36 12.39 7.06
C PRO A 107 7.42 13.56 6.78
N ASN A 108 6.60 13.93 7.78
CA ASN A 108 5.68 15.06 7.72
C ASN A 108 4.64 15.01 6.58
N LYS A 109 4.27 13.82 6.12
CA LYS A 109 3.15 13.62 5.20
C LYS A 109 2.08 12.77 5.85
N ASP A 110 0.84 12.92 5.37
CA ASP A 110 -0.20 11.92 5.48
C ASP A 110 -0.22 11.15 4.15
N MET A 111 -0.63 9.89 4.19
CA MET A 111 -0.67 9.05 2.99
C MET A 111 -2.01 8.34 2.91
N SER A 112 -2.58 8.29 1.72
CA SER A 112 -3.76 7.51 1.40
C SER A 112 -3.52 6.64 0.18
N ILE A 113 -4.44 5.70 -0.06
CA ILE A 113 -4.43 4.88 -1.26
C ILE A 113 -5.78 4.99 -1.97
N LEU A 114 -5.74 5.05 -3.30
CA LEU A 114 -6.92 5.05 -4.16
C LEU A 114 -6.61 4.31 -5.46
N HIS A 115 -7.39 3.28 -5.77
CA HIS A 115 -7.20 2.41 -6.95
C HIS A 115 -5.78 1.84 -7.07
N GLY A 116 -5.19 1.44 -5.91
CA GLY A 116 -3.83 0.90 -5.84
C GLY A 116 -2.73 1.94 -6.07
N VAL A 117 -3.04 3.23 -6.00
CA VAL A 117 -2.10 4.35 -6.14
C VAL A 117 -1.97 5.08 -4.81
N LEU A 118 -0.75 5.30 -4.34
CA LEU A 118 -0.45 6.08 -3.14
C LEU A 118 -0.53 7.57 -3.42
N HIS A 119 -1.15 8.31 -2.51
CA HIS A 119 -1.27 9.77 -2.56
C HIS A 119 -0.70 10.37 -1.28
N LEU A 120 0.22 11.31 -1.44
CA LEU A 120 0.81 12.05 -0.32
C LEU A 120 0.07 13.36 -0.12
N LEU A 121 -0.25 13.66 1.13
CA LEU A 121 -1.02 14.84 1.52
C LEU A 121 -0.27 15.65 2.57
N GLU A 122 -0.44 16.97 2.52
CA GLU A 122 0.04 17.82 3.61
C GLU A 122 -0.82 17.57 4.86
N PRO A 123 -0.19 17.44 6.03
CA PRO A 123 -0.93 17.21 7.26
C PRO A 123 -1.84 18.39 7.58
N THR A 124 -3.11 18.12 7.84
CA THR A 124 -4.08 19.15 8.25
C THR A 124 -4.10 19.40 9.75
N LYS A 125 -3.50 18.50 10.55
CA LYS A 125 -3.47 18.60 12.02
C LYS A 125 -2.07 18.88 12.54
N ILE A 126 -2.02 19.58 13.68
CA ILE A 126 -0.77 19.86 14.40
C ILE A 126 -0.15 18.55 14.90
N ARG A 127 1.20 18.49 14.94
CA ARG A 127 1.96 17.38 15.48
C ARG A 127 1.46 16.99 16.89
N GLY A 128 1.29 15.70 17.13
CA GLY A 128 0.74 15.16 18.38
C GLY A 128 -0.77 14.88 18.36
N LEU A 129 -1.52 15.49 17.43
CA LEU A 129 -2.93 15.18 17.19
C LEU A 129 -3.17 14.40 15.87
N ARG A 130 -2.09 14.05 15.20
CA ARG A 130 -2.12 13.29 13.94
C ARG A 130 -2.18 11.81 14.21
N LEU A 131 -3.05 11.14 13.48
CA LEU A 131 -3.23 9.70 13.49
C LEU A 131 -3.02 9.16 12.05
N PRO A 132 -1.76 9.17 11.54
CA PRO A 132 -1.48 8.81 10.15
C PRO A 132 -1.76 7.34 9.86
N ILE A 133 -1.66 6.44 10.84
CA ILE A 133 -1.98 5.01 10.68
C ILE A 133 -3.49 4.86 10.48
N ASP A 134 -4.30 5.49 11.32
CA ASP A 134 -5.76 5.51 11.16
C ASP A 134 -6.17 6.09 9.82
N PHE A 135 -5.52 7.17 9.38
CA PHE A 135 -5.81 7.82 8.12
C PHE A 135 -5.55 6.89 6.93
N PHE A 136 -4.39 6.25 6.90
CA PHE A 136 -4.05 5.30 5.84
C PHE A 136 -4.94 4.08 5.85
N PHE A 137 -5.16 3.44 7.01
CA PHE A 137 -5.96 2.22 7.11
C PHE A 137 -7.41 2.42 6.67
N ARG A 138 -8.00 3.58 6.91
CA ARG A 138 -9.34 3.92 6.40
C ARG A 138 -9.37 3.96 4.87
N SER A 139 -8.38 4.58 4.24
CA SER A 139 -8.29 4.60 2.78
C SER A 139 -8.03 3.20 2.21
N LEU A 140 -7.20 2.39 2.88
CA LEU A 140 -6.92 1.01 2.51
C LEU A 140 -8.18 0.15 2.59
N ALA A 141 -8.98 0.31 3.65
CA ALA A 141 -10.26 -0.39 3.79
C ALA A 141 -11.23 -0.07 2.65
N GLN A 142 -11.31 1.20 2.25
CA GLN A 142 -12.16 1.65 1.14
C GLN A 142 -11.65 1.17 -0.23
N ASP A 143 -10.34 1.14 -0.43
CA ASP A 143 -9.72 0.76 -1.70
C ASP A 143 -9.74 -0.75 -1.93
N GLN A 144 -9.36 -1.54 -0.90
CA GLN A 144 -9.16 -2.98 -1.01
C GLN A 144 -10.37 -3.80 -0.52
N MET A 145 -11.33 -3.19 0.16
CA MET A 145 -12.54 -3.84 0.67
C MET A 145 -12.19 -5.11 1.47
N ALA A 146 -12.80 -6.25 1.18
CA ALA A 146 -12.54 -7.53 1.85
C ALA A 146 -11.11 -8.08 1.67
N LYS A 147 -10.32 -7.52 0.76
CA LYS A 147 -8.89 -7.87 0.58
C LYS A 147 -7.96 -7.03 1.46
N SER A 148 -8.49 -6.00 2.15
CA SER A 148 -7.69 -5.13 3.00
C SER A 148 -7.08 -5.90 4.16
N VAL A 149 -5.81 -5.61 4.44
CA VAL A 149 -5.08 -6.18 5.58
C VAL A 149 -4.42 -5.06 6.36
N GLY A 150 -4.67 -5.00 7.66
CA GLY A 150 -4.01 -4.11 8.59
C GLY A 150 -3.16 -4.88 9.59
N ILE A 151 -1.93 -4.43 9.79
CA ILE A 151 -1.02 -4.99 10.79
C ILE A 151 -0.61 -3.89 11.76
N ILE A 152 -0.70 -4.16 13.05
CA ILE A 152 -0.17 -3.29 14.11
C ILE A 152 1.03 -3.96 14.76
N LEU A 153 2.16 -3.24 14.77
CA LEU A 153 3.40 -3.63 15.43
C LEU A 153 3.66 -2.75 16.65
N SER A 154 4.84 -2.90 17.25
CA SER A 154 5.29 -2.11 18.40
C SER A 154 5.04 -0.62 18.23
N GLY A 155 4.46 0.00 19.26
CA GLY A 155 4.15 1.42 19.28
C GLY A 155 3.43 1.85 20.55
N MET A 156 3.48 3.16 20.82
CA MET A 156 2.77 3.78 21.95
C MET A 156 1.42 4.36 21.50
N GLY A 157 0.46 4.41 22.42
CA GLY A 157 -0.87 4.98 22.16
C GLY A 157 -1.82 4.04 21.44
N SER A 158 -2.72 4.59 20.62
CA SER A 158 -3.83 3.86 19.99
C SER A 158 -4.03 4.19 18.52
N ASP A 159 -3.05 4.84 17.85
CA ASP A 159 -3.16 5.12 16.42
C ASP A 159 -3.24 3.81 15.64
N GLY A 160 -4.13 3.76 14.67
CA GLY A 160 -4.47 2.59 13.88
C GLY A 160 -5.76 1.88 14.33
N CYS A 161 -6.24 2.06 15.57
CA CYS A 161 -7.44 1.36 16.05
C CYS A 161 -8.70 1.73 15.27
N LEU A 162 -8.90 3.01 14.94
CA LEU A 162 -10.05 3.44 14.13
C LEU A 162 -9.94 2.98 12.68
N GLY A 163 -8.71 2.96 12.16
CA GLY A 163 -8.44 2.42 10.83
C GLY A 163 -8.64 0.90 10.75
N LEU A 164 -8.20 0.14 11.76
CA LEU A 164 -8.46 -1.30 11.86
C LEU A 164 -9.96 -1.60 11.94
N ARG A 165 -10.73 -0.77 12.65
CA ARG A 165 -12.21 -0.90 12.67
C ARG A 165 -12.79 -0.77 11.28
N ALA A 166 -12.34 0.21 10.49
CA ALA A 166 -12.77 0.35 9.11
C ALA A 166 -12.39 -0.88 8.25
N ILE A 167 -11.22 -1.48 8.46
CA ILE A 167 -10.82 -2.73 7.81
C ILE A 167 -11.78 -3.88 8.21
N LYS A 168 -12.12 -4.01 9.48
CA LYS A 168 -13.08 -5.03 9.97
C LYS A 168 -14.49 -4.83 9.40
N GLU A 169 -14.95 -3.59 9.26
CA GLU A 169 -16.24 -3.25 8.63
C GLU A 169 -16.30 -3.70 7.16
N GLN A 170 -15.16 -3.77 6.48
CA GLN A 170 -15.05 -4.31 5.11
C GLN A 170 -14.74 -5.82 5.06
N VAL A 171 -14.83 -6.53 6.20
CA VAL A 171 -14.49 -7.96 6.30
C VAL A 171 -13.02 -8.23 5.97
N GLY A 172 -12.16 -7.25 6.15
CA GLY A 172 -10.71 -7.36 5.99
C GLY A 172 -10.04 -8.05 7.18
N LEU A 173 -8.76 -8.36 7.03
CA LEU A 173 -7.97 -9.13 7.99
C LEU A 173 -7.10 -8.20 8.85
N VAL A 174 -7.07 -8.46 10.16
CA VAL A 174 -6.27 -7.70 11.14
C VAL A 174 -5.30 -8.61 11.86
N LEU A 175 -4.01 -8.28 11.78
CA LEU A 175 -2.95 -8.96 12.53
C LEU A 175 -2.34 -7.98 13.54
N VAL A 176 -1.99 -8.49 14.70
CA VAL A 176 -1.39 -7.67 15.77
C VAL A 176 -0.19 -8.40 16.34
N GLN A 177 0.91 -7.69 16.52
CA GLN A 177 2.06 -8.22 17.24
C GLN A 177 1.66 -8.58 18.67
N ASP A 178 2.08 -9.75 19.15
CA ASP A 178 1.89 -10.15 20.54
C ASP A 178 2.53 -9.09 21.47
N PRO A 179 1.73 -8.45 22.35
CA PRO A 179 2.22 -7.45 23.30
C PRO A 179 3.42 -7.92 24.14
N ALA A 180 3.52 -9.22 24.43
CA ALA A 180 4.63 -9.77 25.20
C ALA A 180 5.98 -9.71 24.45
N THR A 181 5.95 -9.59 23.12
CA THR A 181 7.13 -9.50 22.26
C THR A 181 7.39 -8.08 21.76
N ALA A 182 6.46 -7.16 22.00
CA ALA A 182 6.58 -5.78 21.55
C ALA A 182 7.43 -4.96 22.53
N LYS A 183 8.39 -4.18 22.01
CA LYS A 183 9.18 -3.26 22.83
C LYS A 183 8.31 -2.19 23.50
N PHE A 184 7.27 -1.75 22.79
CA PHE A 184 6.21 -0.87 23.30
C PHE A 184 4.87 -1.47 22.90
N ASP A 185 4.12 -1.91 23.87
CA ASP A 185 2.91 -2.71 23.68
C ASP A 185 1.60 -1.90 23.60
N GLY A 186 1.67 -0.57 23.69
CA GLY A 186 0.49 0.29 23.74
C GLY A 186 -0.43 0.15 22.54
N MET A 187 0.09 0.26 21.33
CA MET A 187 -0.69 0.10 20.08
C MET A 187 -1.22 -1.34 19.92
N PRO A 188 -0.40 -2.41 20.11
CA PRO A 188 -0.90 -3.78 20.11
C PRO A 188 -2.04 -4.02 21.12
N ARG A 189 -1.86 -3.60 22.38
CA ARG A 189 -2.91 -3.75 23.41
C ARG A 189 -4.18 -3.00 23.02
N SER A 190 -4.07 -1.75 22.58
CA SER A 190 -5.23 -0.96 22.16
C SER A 190 -6.06 -1.65 21.06
N ALA A 191 -5.40 -2.29 20.09
CA ALA A 191 -6.09 -3.03 19.04
C ALA A 191 -6.76 -4.32 19.56
N ILE A 192 -6.10 -5.04 20.47
CA ILE A 192 -6.62 -6.27 21.09
C ILE A 192 -7.79 -5.95 22.02
N ASP A 193 -7.65 -4.97 22.91
CA ASP A 193 -8.67 -4.56 23.86
C ASP A 193 -9.94 -4.03 23.16
N ALA A 194 -9.77 -3.43 21.99
CA ALA A 194 -10.89 -3.03 21.12
C ALA A 194 -11.55 -4.20 20.36
N GLY A 195 -11.08 -5.45 20.53
CA GLY A 195 -11.61 -6.65 19.88
C GLY A 195 -11.41 -6.68 18.36
N LEU A 196 -10.35 -6.03 17.85
CA LEU A 196 -10.14 -5.87 16.41
C LEU A 196 -9.20 -6.95 15.82
N ALA A 197 -8.37 -7.59 16.63
CA ALA A 197 -7.36 -8.55 16.17
C ALA A 197 -7.98 -9.90 15.78
N ASP A 198 -7.72 -10.36 14.56
CA ASP A 198 -8.03 -11.72 14.12
C ASP A 198 -6.88 -12.68 14.46
N ILE A 199 -5.64 -12.19 14.36
CA ILE A 199 -4.44 -12.96 14.61
C ILE A 199 -3.51 -12.16 15.53
N ILE A 200 -3.08 -12.80 16.63
CA ILE A 200 -2.08 -12.27 17.54
C ILE A 200 -0.90 -13.25 17.52
N ALA A 201 0.31 -12.76 17.27
CA ALA A 201 1.51 -13.60 17.23
C ALA A 201 2.80 -12.77 17.42
N PRO A 202 3.92 -13.40 17.76
CA PRO A 202 5.25 -12.79 17.62
C PRO A 202 5.46 -12.24 16.22
N VAL A 203 6.20 -11.15 16.12
CA VAL A 203 6.32 -10.39 14.85
C VAL A 203 6.87 -11.23 13.69
N GLU A 204 7.82 -12.10 13.95
CA GLU A 204 8.45 -12.99 12.98
C GLU A 204 7.52 -14.11 12.47
N GLU A 205 6.44 -14.40 13.19
CA GLU A 205 5.43 -15.38 12.76
C GLU A 205 4.29 -14.77 11.94
N LEU A 206 4.07 -13.45 12.05
CA LEU A 206 2.99 -12.76 11.36
C LEU A 206 3.01 -12.96 9.84
N PRO A 207 4.17 -12.89 9.13
CA PRO A 207 4.22 -13.14 7.69
C PRO A 207 3.75 -14.52 7.30
N LYS A 208 4.15 -15.56 8.04
CA LYS A 208 3.71 -16.94 7.79
C LYS A 208 2.20 -17.09 7.98
N LYS A 209 1.65 -16.49 9.03
CA LYS A 209 0.20 -16.51 9.29
C LYS A 209 -0.59 -15.73 8.23
N LEU A 210 -0.03 -14.59 7.77
CA LEU A 210 -0.63 -13.79 6.70
C LEU A 210 -0.69 -14.56 5.36
N ILE A 211 0.34 -15.32 5.02
CA ILE A 211 0.40 -16.10 3.78
C ILE A 211 -0.58 -17.28 3.81
N ALA A 212 -0.89 -17.80 4.99
CA ALA A 212 -1.81 -18.92 5.16
C ALA A 212 -3.30 -18.53 5.04
N CYS A 213 -3.62 -17.22 4.99
CA CYS A 213 -4.96 -16.66 4.83
C CYS A 213 -5.25 -16.30 3.38
#